data_44f398075b296752458be8cb4629ca18
#
_entry.id   44f398075b296752458be8cb4629ca18
#
_cell.length_a   1.000
_cell.length_b   1.000
_cell.length_c   1.000
_cell.angle_alpha   90.00
_cell.angle_beta   90.00
_cell.angle_gamma   90.00
#
_symmetry.space_group_name_H-M   'P 1'
#
loop_
_entity.id
_entity.type
_entity.pdbx_description
1 polymer ?
#
loop_
_entity_poly.entity_id
_entity_poly.type
_entity_poly.pdbx_seq_one_letter_code
_entity_poly.pdbx_strand_id
1 'polypeptide(L)'
;ACPFGCAGAAAPAPVKAQDKPAAAPAQPNGHAGRLFASPLARRIAQMSGVDLAAVLGSGPRGRIVKSDVEAAAKGGVKPVAQAQAARPAAATAHVEGGFTALPDARLFYKPGDYEEVPHDSMRRTIAKRLTSAKALIPHYYLTVDCDIGALMEIRARLNDAAPKGPDKKTPTYKLSINDFVLKAAAMALMKHPDVNSSWTETALLKHKHADIGVAVDLNPGLITPIVFRAEEKGLAAISNEVKSLAERAKEKKLKPSDY
;
A
#
# COMPACT_ATOMS: atom_id res chain seq x y z
N ALA A 1 1.71 33.71 -46.86
CA ALA A 1 2.62 34.84 -46.68
C ALA A 1 2.43 35.43 -45.31
N CYS A 2 3.27 35.11 -44.36
CA CYS A 2 3.46 35.86 -43.11
C CYS A 2 4.96 35.94 -42.85
N PRO A 3 5.53 37.13 -42.78
CA PRO A 3 6.93 37.35 -42.48
C PRO A 3 7.08 37.68 -40.98
N PHE A 4 7.67 36.82 -40.20
CA PHE A 4 8.36 37.21 -38.96
C PHE A 4 9.56 36.30 -38.74
N GLY A 5 10.72 36.92 -38.97
CA GLY A 5 12.01 36.31 -38.65
C GLY A 5 12.20 36.25 -37.14
N CYS A 6 12.57 35.07 -36.66
CA CYS A 6 13.04 34.87 -35.29
C CYS A 6 14.57 34.92 -35.31
N ALA A 7 15.12 35.99 -34.73
CA ALA A 7 16.55 36.11 -34.43
C ALA A 7 16.92 35.08 -33.36
N GLY A 8 17.99 34.33 -33.60
CA GLY A 8 18.55 33.37 -32.68
C GLY A 8 19.15 34.07 -31.46
N ALA A 9 18.70 33.67 -30.29
CA ALA A 9 19.34 33.94 -29.00
C ALA A 9 20.26 32.76 -28.64
N ALA A 10 21.56 33.04 -28.55
CA ALA A 10 22.58 32.09 -28.15
C ALA A 10 22.36 31.65 -26.69
N ALA A 11 22.46 30.36 -26.45
CA ALA A 11 22.42 29.77 -25.12
C ALA A 11 23.68 30.15 -24.32
N PRO A 12 23.56 30.50 -23.02
CA PRO A 12 24.74 30.72 -22.16
C PRO A 12 25.40 29.39 -21.81
N ALA A 13 26.73 29.42 -21.80
CA ALA A 13 27.62 28.31 -21.46
C ALA A 13 27.43 27.82 -20.02
N PRO A 14 27.62 26.52 -19.70
CA PRO A 14 27.42 25.98 -18.37
C PRO A 14 28.50 26.46 -17.40
N VAL A 15 28.06 27.03 -16.29
CA VAL A 15 28.92 27.40 -15.16
C VAL A 15 29.35 26.13 -14.46
N LYS A 16 30.65 25.88 -14.31
CA LYS A 16 31.20 24.79 -13.53
C LYS A 16 30.78 24.91 -12.07
N ALA A 17 30.03 23.93 -11.59
CA ALA A 17 29.72 23.75 -10.17
C ALA A 17 31.03 23.39 -9.44
N GLN A 18 31.37 24.18 -8.43
CA GLN A 18 32.43 23.86 -7.47
C GLN A 18 31.95 22.73 -6.57
N ASP A 19 32.74 21.67 -6.49
CA ASP A 19 32.56 20.55 -5.58
C ASP A 19 32.56 21.03 -4.11
N LYS A 20 31.40 20.89 -3.48
CA LYS A 20 31.28 20.98 -2.02
C LYS A 20 31.56 19.59 -1.46
N PRO A 21 32.42 19.45 -0.44
CA PRO A 21 32.73 18.14 0.12
C PRO A 21 31.47 17.46 0.66
N ALA A 22 31.27 16.22 0.26
CA ALA A 22 30.19 15.36 0.72
C ALA A 22 30.25 15.23 2.26
N ALA A 23 29.17 15.61 2.94
CA ALA A 23 28.98 15.31 4.34
C ALA A 23 28.84 13.79 4.49
N ALA A 24 29.69 13.20 5.34
CA ALA A 24 29.67 11.80 5.70
C ALA A 24 28.30 11.41 6.29
N PRO A 25 27.78 10.19 6.04
CA PRO A 25 26.51 9.75 6.55
C PRO A 25 26.56 9.69 8.08
N ALA A 26 25.60 10.37 8.71
CA ALA A 26 25.41 10.31 10.16
C ALA A 26 25.09 8.88 10.58
N GLN A 27 25.97 8.27 11.34
CA GLN A 27 25.74 6.97 11.98
C GLN A 27 24.59 7.12 13.00
N PRO A 28 23.68 6.12 13.13
CA PRO A 28 22.65 6.14 14.15
C PRO A 28 23.31 5.97 15.52
N ASN A 29 23.28 7.04 16.31
CA ASN A 29 23.75 7.01 17.70
C ASN A 29 22.82 6.12 18.53
N GLY A 30 23.24 4.87 18.74
CA GLY A 30 22.74 4.01 19.80
C GLY A 30 23.10 4.64 21.15
N HIS A 31 22.13 5.22 21.83
CA HIS A 31 22.29 5.80 23.17
C HIS A 31 22.06 4.73 24.24
N ALA A 32 22.90 3.71 24.29
CA ALA A 32 23.05 2.89 25.48
C ALA A 32 24.23 3.48 26.29
N GLY A 33 23.95 4.14 27.44
CA GLY A 33 24.91 4.35 28.47
C GLY A 33 25.65 5.71 28.59
N ARG A 34 25.26 6.77 27.86
CA ARG A 34 25.86 8.11 28.12
C ARG A 34 25.05 8.91 29.14
N LEU A 35 25.58 9.00 30.38
CA LEU A 35 25.06 9.89 31.42
C LEU A 35 25.31 11.36 31.05
N PHE A 36 24.19 12.10 30.84
CA PHE A 36 24.27 13.53 30.59
C PHE A 36 24.40 14.31 31.90
N ALA A 37 25.61 14.57 32.33
CA ALA A 37 25.91 15.38 33.54
C ALA A 37 26.71 16.61 33.14
N SER A 38 26.49 17.74 33.85
CA SER A 38 27.30 18.94 33.68
C SER A 38 28.72 18.70 34.18
N PRO A 39 29.74 19.39 33.64
CA PRO A 39 31.13 19.25 34.13
C PRO A 39 31.27 19.48 35.61
N LEU A 40 30.53 20.44 36.17
CA LEU A 40 30.52 20.76 37.60
C LEU A 40 29.83 19.64 38.40
N ALA A 41 28.73 19.08 37.93
CA ALA A 41 28.07 17.95 38.59
C ALA A 41 28.98 16.71 38.66
N ARG A 42 29.74 16.43 37.61
CA ARG A 42 30.72 15.32 37.59
C ARG A 42 31.81 15.52 38.62
N ARG A 43 32.36 16.74 38.75
CA ARG A 43 33.41 17.07 39.72
C ARG A 43 32.91 16.93 41.15
N ILE A 44 31.70 17.42 41.45
CA ILE A 44 31.10 17.31 42.77
C ILE A 44 30.78 15.85 43.12
N ALA A 45 30.24 15.08 42.18
CA ALA A 45 29.97 13.65 42.38
C ALA A 45 31.23 12.86 42.71
N GLN A 46 32.37 13.15 42.03
CA GLN A 46 33.67 12.55 42.35
C GLN A 46 34.17 12.93 43.76
N MET A 47 33.99 14.19 44.18
CA MET A 47 34.39 14.66 45.49
C MET A 47 33.50 14.12 46.62
N SER A 48 32.22 13.89 46.36
CA SER A 48 31.21 13.46 47.32
C SER A 48 30.93 11.95 47.30
N GLY A 49 31.59 11.18 46.43
CA GLY A 49 31.42 9.73 46.29
C GLY A 49 30.04 9.31 45.82
N VAL A 50 29.30 10.18 45.10
CA VAL A 50 27.94 9.93 44.64
C VAL A 50 27.95 9.34 43.23
N ASP A 51 27.32 8.18 43.04
CA ASP A 51 27.18 7.56 41.74
C ASP A 51 26.14 8.32 40.87
N LEU A 52 26.63 8.92 39.78
CA LEU A 52 25.80 9.67 38.84
C LEU A 52 24.74 8.81 38.13
N ALA A 53 24.90 7.49 38.11
CA ALA A 53 23.91 6.60 37.51
C ALA A 53 22.63 6.50 38.36
N ALA A 54 22.75 6.76 39.68
CA ALA A 54 21.64 6.74 40.62
C ALA A 54 20.94 8.09 40.80
N VAL A 55 21.43 9.14 40.14
CA VAL A 55 20.93 10.53 40.30
C VAL A 55 20.06 10.92 39.10
N LEU A 56 18.81 11.33 39.35
CA LEU A 56 17.93 11.85 38.32
C LEU A 56 18.28 13.31 38.00
N GLY A 57 18.56 13.64 36.73
CA GLY A 57 18.89 14.99 36.30
C GLY A 57 17.64 15.88 36.17
N SER A 58 17.65 17.04 36.88
CA SER A 58 16.58 18.05 36.80
C SER A 58 16.82 19.13 35.72
N GLY A 59 17.96 19.14 35.07
CA GLY A 59 18.31 20.13 34.04
C GLY A 59 17.70 19.87 32.69
N PRO A 60 17.83 20.81 31.73
CA PRO A 60 17.31 20.69 30.38
C PRO A 60 17.74 19.38 29.69
N ARG A 61 16.79 18.68 29.11
CA ARG A 61 16.97 17.34 28.46
C ARG A 61 17.43 16.24 29.42
N GLY A 62 17.05 16.30 30.73
CA GLY A 62 17.43 15.29 31.70
C GLY A 62 18.90 15.34 32.13
N ARG A 63 19.58 16.49 31.97
CA ARG A 63 20.97 16.66 32.37
C ARG A 63 21.09 16.77 33.88
N ILE A 64 22.00 16.01 34.49
CA ILE A 64 22.33 16.10 35.90
C ILE A 64 23.06 17.41 36.14
N VAL A 65 22.51 18.27 37.00
CA VAL A 65 23.09 19.55 37.40
C VAL A 65 23.65 19.48 38.84
N LYS A 66 24.37 20.53 39.27
CA LYS A 66 25.01 20.61 40.57
C LYS A 66 24.05 20.32 41.75
N SER A 67 22.85 20.91 41.71
CA SER A 67 21.83 20.74 42.76
C SER A 67 21.38 19.31 42.97
N ASP A 68 21.35 18.50 41.88
CA ASP A 68 20.91 17.10 41.94
C ASP A 68 21.92 16.23 42.70
N VAL A 69 23.21 16.49 42.46
CA VAL A 69 24.31 15.79 43.14
C VAL A 69 24.42 16.20 44.60
N GLU A 70 24.26 17.49 44.92
CA GLU A 70 24.25 17.98 46.31
C GLU A 70 23.03 17.44 47.09
N ALA A 71 21.88 17.32 46.49
CA ALA A 71 20.68 16.69 47.08
C ALA A 71 20.90 15.21 47.35
N ALA A 72 21.53 14.50 46.43
CA ALA A 72 21.89 13.09 46.57
C ALA A 72 22.93 12.86 47.65
N ALA A 73 23.93 13.75 47.77
CA ALA A 73 24.97 13.69 48.81
C ALA A 73 24.44 13.95 50.23
N LYS A 74 23.35 14.71 50.39
CA LYS A 74 22.68 14.98 51.67
C LYS A 74 21.71 13.92 52.13
N GLY A 75 21.74 12.70 51.55
CA GLY A 75 20.94 11.56 51.98
C GLY A 75 19.53 11.50 51.42
N GLY A 76 19.28 12.28 50.38
CA GLY A 76 17.98 12.29 49.68
C GLY A 76 18.01 11.55 48.35
N VAL A 77 18.41 10.28 48.28
CA VAL A 77 18.09 9.43 47.13
C VAL A 77 16.60 9.15 47.24
N LYS A 78 15.78 9.90 46.47
CA LYS A 78 14.40 9.52 46.25
C LYS A 78 14.43 8.16 45.53
N PRO A 79 13.85 7.10 46.17
CA PRO A 79 13.77 5.82 45.46
C PRO A 79 13.09 6.11 44.12
N VAL A 80 13.64 5.51 43.08
CA VAL A 80 12.95 5.46 41.77
C VAL A 80 11.57 4.93 42.07
N ALA A 81 10.56 5.81 42.10
CA ALA A 81 9.17 5.41 42.11
C ALA A 81 9.02 4.55 40.86
N GLN A 82 8.73 3.26 41.09
CA GLN A 82 8.29 2.37 40.05
C GLN A 82 7.32 3.15 39.21
N ALA A 83 7.63 3.23 37.92
CA ALA A 83 6.85 3.90 36.93
C ALA A 83 5.37 3.62 37.25
N GLN A 84 4.62 4.64 37.63
CA GLN A 84 3.21 4.65 37.40
C GLN A 84 3.03 4.12 36.01
N ALA A 85 2.27 3.04 35.90
CA ALA A 85 1.88 2.48 34.61
C ALA A 85 1.55 3.66 33.71
N ALA A 86 2.45 3.94 32.80
CA ALA A 86 2.23 4.96 31.81
C ALA A 86 0.89 4.58 31.17
N ARG A 87 -0.11 5.44 31.35
CA ARG A 87 -1.21 5.47 30.40
C ARG A 87 -0.57 5.22 29.05
N PRO A 88 -1.03 4.23 28.29
CA PRO A 88 -0.48 4.05 26.96
C PRO A 88 -0.63 5.41 26.26
N ALA A 89 0.47 6.14 26.17
CA ALA A 89 0.57 7.24 25.24
C ALA A 89 0.16 6.58 23.93
N ALA A 90 -0.96 7.03 23.37
CA ALA A 90 -1.40 6.58 22.06
C ALA A 90 -0.16 6.73 21.16
N ALA A 91 0.51 5.61 20.94
CA ALA A 91 1.63 5.57 20.03
C ALA A 91 1.03 5.98 18.70
N THR A 92 1.31 7.20 18.28
CA THR A 92 1.03 7.66 16.93
C THR A 92 1.92 6.80 16.05
N ALA A 93 1.42 5.62 15.70
CA ALA A 93 2.02 4.78 14.69
C ALA A 93 1.92 5.57 13.39
N HIS A 94 3.01 6.22 13.00
CA HIS A 94 3.12 6.79 11.67
C HIS A 94 3.10 5.62 10.69
N VAL A 95 2.00 5.49 9.99
CA VAL A 95 1.94 4.62 8.82
C VAL A 95 2.82 5.28 7.76
N GLU A 96 3.77 4.54 7.20
CA GLU A 96 4.56 4.98 6.05
C GLU A 96 3.59 5.53 4.99
N GLY A 97 3.75 6.81 4.63
CA GLY A 97 2.84 7.50 3.72
C GLY A 97 2.16 8.75 4.31
N GLY A 98 2.51 9.17 5.53
CA GLY A 98 2.02 10.43 6.14
C GLY A 98 0.57 10.37 6.66
N PHE A 99 -0.05 9.20 6.71
CA PHE A 99 -1.39 9.03 7.30
C PHE A 99 -1.29 8.84 8.81
N THR A 100 -2.13 9.54 9.56
CA THR A 100 -2.30 9.30 11.00
C THR A 100 -3.03 7.97 11.20
N ALA A 101 -2.52 7.13 12.08
CA ALA A 101 -3.20 5.89 12.45
C ALA A 101 -4.59 6.21 13.01
N LEU A 102 -5.59 5.43 12.60
CA LEU A 102 -6.93 5.54 13.17
C LEU A 102 -6.90 5.12 14.66
N PRO A 103 -7.72 5.78 15.51
CA PRO A 103 -7.85 5.35 16.90
C PRO A 103 -8.35 3.90 16.98
N ASP A 104 -7.87 3.16 17.96
CA ASP A 104 -8.34 1.79 18.19
C ASP A 104 -9.83 1.81 18.57
N ALA A 105 -10.64 1.06 17.83
CA ALA A 105 -12.08 0.97 18.06
C ALA A 105 -12.42 0.46 19.48
N ARG A 106 -11.55 -0.34 20.09
CA ARG A 106 -11.70 -0.84 21.48
C ARG A 106 -11.79 0.28 22.52
N LEU A 107 -11.29 1.48 22.19
CA LEU A 107 -11.41 2.64 23.09
C LEU A 107 -12.84 3.16 23.22
N PHE A 108 -13.72 2.82 22.28
CA PHE A 108 -15.10 3.30 22.21
C PHE A 108 -16.14 2.27 22.70
N TYR A 109 -15.74 1.00 22.87
CA TYR A 109 -16.64 -0.10 23.26
C TYR A 109 -16.22 -0.74 24.56
N LYS A 110 -17.18 -1.26 25.32
CA LYS A 110 -16.90 -2.00 26.56
C LYS A 110 -16.53 -3.45 26.26
N PRO A 111 -15.63 -4.05 27.05
CA PRO A 111 -15.40 -5.49 26.98
C PRO A 111 -16.72 -6.25 27.16
N GLY A 112 -17.07 -7.12 26.22
CA GLY A 112 -18.33 -7.85 26.18
C GLY A 112 -19.38 -7.34 25.19
N ASP A 113 -19.21 -6.11 24.66
CA ASP A 113 -20.08 -5.56 23.61
C ASP A 113 -19.65 -5.99 22.20
N TYR A 114 -18.53 -6.67 22.07
CA TYR A 114 -17.99 -7.13 20.79
C TYR A 114 -17.26 -8.46 20.93
N GLU A 115 -17.19 -9.18 19.81
CA GLU A 115 -16.38 -10.39 19.66
C GLU A 115 -15.11 -10.07 18.85
N GLU A 116 -13.95 -10.47 19.36
CA GLU A 116 -12.69 -10.32 18.64
C GLU A 116 -12.45 -11.51 17.71
N VAL A 117 -12.57 -11.28 16.40
CA VAL A 117 -12.23 -12.26 15.37
C VAL A 117 -10.90 -11.87 14.74
N PRO A 118 -9.83 -12.66 14.94
CA PRO A 118 -8.52 -12.34 14.39
C PRO A 118 -8.52 -12.38 12.86
N HIS A 119 -7.86 -11.41 12.23
CA HIS A 119 -7.70 -11.40 10.78
C HIS A 119 -6.73 -12.48 10.33
N ASP A 120 -7.13 -13.24 9.31
CA ASP A 120 -6.24 -14.14 8.61
C ASP A 120 -5.16 -13.37 7.80
N SER A 121 -4.17 -14.09 7.29
CA SER A 121 -3.08 -13.51 6.51
C SER A 121 -3.55 -12.89 5.19
N MET A 122 -4.53 -13.50 4.54
CA MET A 122 -5.12 -13.02 3.29
C MET A 122 -5.83 -11.68 3.52
N ARG A 123 -6.70 -11.59 4.53
CA ARG A 123 -7.44 -10.37 4.88
C ARG A 123 -6.51 -9.22 5.22
N ARG A 124 -5.44 -9.48 5.98
CA ARG A 124 -4.41 -8.46 6.28
C ARG A 124 -3.70 -7.97 5.03
N THR A 125 -3.37 -8.88 4.11
CA THR A 125 -2.70 -8.52 2.84
C THR A 125 -3.62 -7.70 1.95
N ILE A 126 -4.90 -8.08 1.82
CA ILE A 126 -5.91 -7.34 1.06
C ILE A 126 -6.06 -5.93 1.63
N ALA A 127 -6.26 -5.80 2.94
CA ALA A 127 -6.40 -4.50 3.61
C ALA A 127 -5.19 -3.60 3.33
N LYS A 128 -3.97 -4.09 3.53
CA LYS A 128 -2.74 -3.32 3.27
C LYS A 128 -2.65 -2.85 1.82
N ARG A 129 -2.87 -3.75 0.86
CA ARG A 129 -2.75 -3.42 -0.58
C ARG A 129 -3.82 -2.43 -1.04
N LEU A 130 -5.08 -2.64 -0.64
CA LEU A 130 -6.17 -1.74 -1.04
C LEU A 130 -6.03 -0.35 -0.42
N THR A 131 -5.64 -0.26 0.85
CA THR A 131 -5.38 1.03 1.50
C THR A 131 -4.26 1.77 0.79
N SER A 132 -3.14 1.11 0.50
CA SER A 132 -2.03 1.72 -0.23
C SER A 132 -2.44 2.16 -1.64
N ALA A 133 -3.17 1.33 -2.38
CA ALA A 133 -3.63 1.67 -3.73
C ALA A 133 -4.56 2.89 -3.70
N LYS A 134 -5.50 2.95 -2.77
CA LYS A 134 -6.42 4.09 -2.62
C LYS A 134 -5.71 5.38 -2.26
N ALA A 135 -4.65 5.31 -1.48
CA ALA A 135 -3.92 6.47 -1.01
C ALA A 135 -2.91 7.00 -2.04
N LEU A 136 -2.24 6.10 -2.77
CA LEU A 136 -1.08 6.44 -3.58
C LEU A 136 -1.38 6.52 -5.09
N ILE A 137 -2.44 5.85 -5.58
CA ILE A 137 -2.78 5.86 -7.01
C ILE A 137 -3.86 6.91 -7.26
N PRO A 138 -3.61 7.92 -8.10
CA PRO A 138 -4.64 8.88 -8.51
C PRO A 138 -5.79 8.15 -9.22
N HIS A 139 -7.04 8.39 -8.80
CA HIS A 139 -8.20 7.74 -9.38
C HIS A 139 -9.44 8.64 -9.32
N TYR A 140 -10.38 8.37 -10.20
CA TYR A 140 -11.71 8.98 -10.23
C TYR A 140 -12.74 7.94 -10.65
N TYR A 141 -14.01 8.27 -10.51
CA TYR A 141 -15.11 7.36 -10.83
C TYR A 141 -15.97 7.95 -11.94
N LEU A 142 -16.35 7.09 -12.90
CA LEU A 142 -17.33 7.40 -13.94
C LEU A 142 -18.44 6.33 -13.87
N THR A 143 -19.67 6.78 -14.07
CA THR A 143 -20.83 5.90 -14.12
C THR A 143 -21.56 6.15 -15.45
N VAL A 144 -21.90 5.07 -16.14
CA VAL A 144 -22.63 5.11 -17.41
C VAL A 144 -23.72 4.04 -17.36
N ASP A 145 -24.94 4.42 -17.72
CA ASP A 145 -26.04 3.47 -17.90
C ASP A 145 -26.10 3.02 -19.36
N CYS A 146 -26.11 1.70 -19.56
CA CYS A 146 -26.14 1.09 -20.88
C CYS A 146 -27.40 0.25 -21.06
N ASP A 147 -28.12 0.44 -22.17
CA ASP A 147 -29.18 -0.47 -22.58
C ASP A 147 -28.56 -1.73 -23.19
N ILE A 148 -28.80 -2.88 -22.56
CA ILE A 148 -28.31 -4.18 -22.98
C ILE A 148 -29.38 -5.09 -23.57
N GLY A 149 -30.60 -4.59 -23.90
CA GLY A 149 -31.69 -5.39 -24.40
C GLY A 149 -31.31 -6.20 -25.64
N ALA A 150 -30.80 -5.53 -26.67
CA ALA A 150 -30.35 -6.19 -27.91
C ALA A 150 -29.18 -7.18 -27.66
N LEU A 151 -28.28 -6.90 -26.71
CA LEU A 151 -27.21 -7.81 -26.33
C LEU A 151 -27.75 -9.10 -25.71
N MET A 152 -28.79 -9.01 -24.89
CA MET A 152 -29.43 -10.18 -24.28
C MET A 152 -30.05 -11.09 -25.33
N GLU A 153 -30.73 -10.53 -26.36
CA GLU A 153 -31.30 -11.29 -27.46
C GLU A 153 -30.23 -11.98 -28.32
N ILE A 154 -29.16 -11.24 -28.65
CA ILE A 154 -28.03 -11.80 -29.42
C ILE A 154 -27.36 -12.93 -28.62
N ARG A 155 -27.12 -12.75 -27.32
CA ARG A 155 -26.57 -13.80 -26.47
C ARG A 155 -27.42 -15.06 -26.46
N ALA A 156 -28.76 -14.93 -26.36
CA ALA A 156 -29.68 -16.07 -26.40
C ALA A 156 -29.52 -16.82 -27.72
N ARG A 157 -29.63 -16.12 -28.86
CA ARG A 157 -29.49 -16.72 -30.19
C ARG A 157 -28.13 -17.41 -30.41
N LEU A 158 -27.01 -16.81 -29.95
CA LEU A 158 -25.69 -17.41 -30.05
C LEU A 158 -25.56 -18.68 -29.20
N ASN A 159 -26.14 -18.69 -28.00
CA ASN A 159 -26.14 -19.87 -27.16
C ASN A 159 -26.99 -21.00 -27.70
N ASP A 160 -28.14 -20.70 -28.29
CA ASP A 160 -29.03 -21.69 -28.95
C ASP A 160 -28.36 -22.28 -30.18
N ALA A 161 -27.63 -21.49 -30.95
CA ALA A 161 -26.89 -21.92 -32.13
C ALA A 161 -25.52 -22.54 -31.81
N ALA A 162 -25.12 -22.65 -30.51
CA ALA A 162 -23.82 -23.17 -30.15
C ALA A 162 -23.63 -24.62 -30.59
N PRO A 163 -22.52 -24.96 -31.29
CA PRO A 163 -22.24 -26.33 -31.69
C PRO A 163 -22.17 -27.24 -30.46
N LYS A 164 -22.64 -28.48 -30.65
CA LYS A 164 -22.51 -29.50 -29.60
C LYS A 164 -21.11 -30.07 -29.56
N GLY A 165 -20.59 -30.28 -28.36
CA GLY A 165 -19.30 -30.91 -28.15
C GLY A 165 -19.23 -32.38 -28.62
N PRO A 166 -18.06 -33.03 -28.42
CA PRO A 166 -17.84 -34.42 -28.83
C PRO A 166 -18.86 -35.41 -28.23
N ASP A 167 -19.37 -35.09 -27.05
CA ASP A 167 -20.40 -35.85 -26.33
C ASP A 167 -21.79 -35.66 -26.86
N LYS A 168 -22.00 -34.78 -27.86
CA LYS A 168 -23.29 -34.37 -28.48
C LYS A 168 -24.35 -33.88 -27.48
N LYS A 169 -24.00 -33.74 -26.19
CA LYS A 169 -24.92 -33.33 -25.13
C LYS A 169 -24.65 -31.89 -24.67
N THR A 170 -23.39 -31.55 -24.49
CA THR A 170 -22.99 -30.22 -23.98
C THR A 170 -22.62 -29.29 -25.14
N PRO A 171 -23.01 -28.01 -25.10
CA PRO A 171 -22.55 -27.04 -26.08
C PRO A 171 -21.05 -26.75 -25.89
N THR A 172 -20.34 -26.48 -27.00
CA THR A 172 -18.91 -26.16 -27.00
C THR A 172 -18.58 -24.87 -26.23
N TYR A 173 -19.56 -23.97 -26.11
CA TYR A 173 -19.50 -22.77 -25.29
C TYR A 173 -20.89 -22.40 -24.77
N LYS A 174 -20.93 -21.64 -23.71
CA LYS A 174 -22.14 -21.00 -23.19
C LYS A 174 -21.78 -19.57 -22.75
N LEU A 175 -22.16 -18.60 -23.56
CA LEU A 175 -21.82 -17.20 -23.36
C LEU A 175 -22.58 -16.58 -22.17
N SER A 176 -21.90 -15.89 -21.32
CA SER A 176 -22.42 -15.02 -20.27
C SER A 176 -22.40 -13.57 -20.72
N ILE A 177 -23.12 -12.68 -20.04
CA ILE A 177 -23.05 -11.23 -20.29
C ILE A 177 -21.61 -10.74 -20.03
N ASN A 178 -20.97 -11.28 -19.01
CA ASN A 178 -19.61 -10.90 -18.64
C ASN A 178 -18.60 -11.15 -19.78
N ASP A 179 -18.78 -12.20 -20.58
CA ASP A 179 -17.88 -12.48 -21.71
C ASP A 179 -17.94 -11.37 -22.77
N PHE A 180 -19.14 -10.80 -23.01
CA PHE A 180 -19.30 -9.65 -23.89
C PHE A 180 -18.68 -8.38 -23.30
N VAL A 181 -18.85 -8.15 -21.99
CA VAL A 181 -18.24 -7.01 -21.30
C VAL A 181 -16.71 -7.09 -21.36
N LEU A 182 -16.13 -8.27 -21.13
CA LEU A 182 -14.69 -8.51 -21.23
C LEU A 182 -14.17 -8.21 -22.65
N LYS A 183 -14.87 -8.73 -23.66
CA LYS A 183 -14.49 -8.46 -25.06
C LYS A 183 -14.61 -6.99 -25.42
N ALA A 184 -15.70 -6.34 -25.02
CA ALA A 184 -15.91 -4.91 -25.28
C ALA A 184 -14.85 -4.06 -24.58
N ALA A 185 -14.52 -4.38 -23.31
CA ALA A 185 -13.47 -3.70 -22.55
C ALA A 185 -12.11 -3.88 -23.22
N ALA A 186 -11.76 -5.11 -23.65
CA ALA A 186 -10.50 -5.37 -24.36
C ALA A 186 -10.37 -4.53 -25.63
N MET A 187 -11.43 -4.51 -26.44
CA MET A 187 -11.43 -3.70 -27.67
C MET A 187 -11.37 -2.20 -27.38
N ALA A 188 -12.05 -1.72 -26.34
CA ALA A 188 -12.01 -0.32 -25.93
C ALA A 188 -10.62 0.10 -25.44
N LEU A 189 -9.94 -0.74 -24.65
CA LEU A 189 -8.58 -0.49 -24.20
C LEU A 189 -7.58 -0.40 -25.34
N MET A 190 -7.74 -1.25 -26.37
CA MET A 190 -6.90 -1.16 -27.56
C MET A 190 -7.19 0.07 -28.41
N LYS A 191 -8.45 0.53 -28.45
CA LYS A 191 -8.84 1.75 -29.14
C LYS A 191 -8.36 3.02 -28.41
N HIS A 192 -8.25 2.95 -27.11
CA HIS A 192 -7.85 4.07 -26.24
C HIS A 192 -6.60 3.72 -25.41
N PRO A 193 -5.41 3.64 -26.01
CA PRO A 193 -4.19 3.14 -25.36
C PRO A 193 -3.73 3.99 -24.16
N ASP A 194 -4.17 5.23 -24.05
CA ASP A 194 -3.87 6.09 -22.90
C ASP A 194 -4.57 5.62 -21.62
N VAL A 195 -5.69 4.92 -21.75
CA VAL A 195 -6.41 4.31 -20.62
C VAL A 195 -5.83 2.96 -20.25
N ASN A 196 -5.25 2.24 -21.23
CA ASN A 196 -4.60 0.94 -21.00
C ASN A 196 -3.20 1.11 -20.42
N SER A 197 -3.12 1.59 -19.18
CA SER A 197 -1.86 2.00 -18.56
C SER A 197 -1.81 1.68 -17.07
N SER A 198 -0.59 1.56 -16.54
CA SER A 198 -0.31 1.41 -15.11
C SER A 198 0.47 2.60 -14.58
N TRP A 199 0.10 3.07 -13.41
CA TRP A 199 0.77 4.16 -12.71
C TRP A 199 1.99 3.65 -11.95
N THR A 200 3.12 4.35 -12.11
CA THR A 200 4.30 4.24 -11.25
C THR A 200 4.69 5.63 -10.78
N GLU A 201 5.57 5.73 -9.79
CA GLU A 201 6.03 7.03 -9.27
C GLU A 201 6.76 7.87 -10.32
N THR A 202 7.41 7.21 -11.29
CA THR A 202 8.28 7.88 -12.27
C THR A 202 7.73 7.91 -13.69
N ALA A 203 6.75 7.04 -14.01
CA ALA A 203 6.26 6.89 -15.36
C ALA A 203 4.84 6.31 -15.43
N LEU A 204 4.17 6.56 -16.54
CA LEU A 204 2.96 5.87 -16.94
C LEU A 204 3.33 4.75 -17.92
N LEU A 205 3.06 3.50 -17.55
CA LEU A 205 3.35 2.33 -18.38
C LEU A 205 2.15 2.04 -19.28
N LYS A 206 2.26 2.32 -20.57
CA LYS A 206 1.22 2.00 -21.57
C LYS A 206 1.37 0.56 -22.04
N HIS A 207 0.33 -0.24 -21.86
CA HIS A 207 0.31 -1.65 -22.23
C HIS A 207 0.00 -1.82 -23.72
N LYS A 208 0.64 -2.81 -24.35
CA LYS A 208 0.46 -3.13 -25.77
C LYS A 208 -0.68 -4.11 -26.03
N HIS A 209 -1.14 -4.80 -25.02
CA HIS A 209 -2.21 -5.80 -25.06
C HIS A 209 -3.23 -5.52 -23.96
N ALA A 210 -4.44 -5.98 -24.15
CA ALA A 210 -5.51 -5.85 -23.16
C ALA A 210 -5.57 -7.13 -22.32
N ASP A 211 -4.92 -7.11 -21.17
CA ASP A 211 -4.94 -8.17 -20.18
C ASP A 211 -5.98 -7.82 -19.12
N ILE A 212 -7.04 -8.63 -19.00
CA ILE A 212 -8.19 -8.30 -18.16
C ILE A 212 -8.31 -9.26 -16.99
N GLY A 213 -8.21 -8.73 -15.78
CA GLY A 213 -8.47 -9.48 -14.56
C GLY A 213 -9.96 -9.69 -14.32
N VAL A 214 -10.33 -10.93 -14.03
CA VAL A 214 -11.72 -11.32 -13.74
C VAL A 214 -11.84 -11.71 -12.28
N ALA A 215 -12.64 -10.98 -11.51
CA ALA A 215 -12.85 -11.30 -10.12
C ALA A 215 -13.63 -12.60 -9.94
N VAL A 216 -13.04 -13.58 -9.26
CA VAL A 216 -13.65 -14.87 -8.91
C VAL A 216 -13.79 -14.95 -7.41
N ASP A 217 -15.03 -15.11 -6.95
CA ASP A 217 -15.33 -15.29 -5.54
C ASP A 217 -14.92 -16.68 -5.08
N LEU A 218 -14.15 -16.70 -3.99
CA LEU A 218 -13.76 -17.91 -3.28
C LEU A 218 -14.26 -17.79 -1.85
N ASN A 219 -15.00 -18.74 -1.39
CA ASN A 219 -15.47 -18.74 -0.01
C ASN A 219 -14.47 -19.45 0.93
N PRO A 220 -13.68 -18.71 1.79
CA PRO A 220 -13.59 -17.26 1.90
C PRO A 220 -12.53 -16.66 0.97
N GLY A 221 -12.81 -15.48 0.39
CA GLY A 221 -11.85 -14.66 -0.32
C GLY A 221 -12.19 -14.36 -1.77
N LEU A 222 -11.32 -13.62 -2.42
CA LEU A 222 -11.42 -13.24 -3.84
C LEU A 222 -10.06 -13.44 -4.49
N ILE A 223 -10.05 -13.98 -5.71
CA ILE A 223 -8.87 -14.01 -6.57
C ILE A 223 -9.21 -13.42 -7.93
N THR A 224 -8.23 -12.83 -8.59
CA THR A 224 -8.45 -12.15 -9.87
C THR A 224 -7.54 -12.75 -10.94
N PRO A 225 -7.89 -13.93 -11.51
CA PRO A 225 -7.16 -14.47 -12.63
C PRO A 225 -7.25 -13.56 -13.85
N ILE A 226 -6.24 -13.62 -14.72
CA ILE A 226 -6.07 -12.73 -15.85
C ILE A 226 -6.36 -13.47 -17.14
N VAL A 227 -7.23 -12.88 -17.97
CA VAL A 227 -7.42 -13.26 -19.37
C VAL A 227 -6.45 -12.43 -20.20
N PHE A 228 -5.32 -13.02 -20.58
CA PHE A 228 -4.28 -12.36 -21.36
C PHE A 228 -4.73 -12.16 -22.81
N ARG A 229 -4.35 -11.02 -23.40
CA ARG A 229 -4.64 -10.66 -24.80
C ARG A 229 -6.10 -10.90 -25.18
N ALA A 230 -7.01 -10.39 -24.35
CA ALA A 230 -8.45 -10.59 -24.57
C ALA A 230 -8.95 -10.00 -25.90
N GLU A 231 -8.24 -9.00 -26.44
CA GLU A 231 -8.53 -8.40 -27.74
C GLU A 231 -8.35 -9.38 -28.90
N GLU A 232 -7.45 -10.34 -28.80
CA GLU A 232 -7.18 -11.33 -29.87
C GLU A 232 -8.15 -12.53 -29.81
N LYS A 233 -8.83 -12.72 -28.66
CA LYS A 233 -9.69 -13.88 -28.43
C LYS A 233 -11.12 -13.64 -28.87
N GLY A 234 -11.75 -14.66 -29.45
CA GLY A 234 -13.20 -14.67 -29.70
C GLY A 234 -14.02 -14.91 -28.43
N LEU A 235 -15.32 -14.58 -28.47
CA LEU A 235 -16.22 -14.72 -27.33
C LEU A 235 -16.25 -16.15 -26.74
N ALA A 236 -16.27 -17.18 -27.62
CA ALA A 236 -16.25 -18.57 -27.15
C ALA A 236 -14.97 -18.93 -26.41
N ALA A 237 -13.82 -18.45 -26.90
CA ALA A 237 -12.52 -18.67 -26.25
C ALA A 237 -12.46 -17.97 -24.87
N ILE A 238 -12.89 -16.71 -24.80
CA ILE A 238 -12.99 -15.97 -23.54
C ILE A 238 -13.89 -16.69 -22.54
N SER A 239 -15.11 -17.11 -22.98
CA SER A 239 -16.05 -17.81 -22.12
C SER A 239 -15.49 -19.10 -21.54
N ASN A 240 -14.84 -19.91 -22.37
CA ASN A 240 -14.24 -21.18 -21.92
C ASN A 240 -13.02 -20.95 -21.00
N GLU A 241 -12.18 -19.97 -21.31
CA GLU A 241 -11.03 -19.62 -20.49
C GLU A 241 -11.44 -19.10 -19.11
N VAL A 242 -12.42 -18.19 -19.05
CA VAL A 242 -12.96 -17.67 -17.79
C VAL A 242 -13.52 -18.79 -16.92
N LYS A 243 -14.25 -19.74 -17.50
CA LYS A 243 -14.78 -20.90 -16.76
C LYS A 243 -13.67 -21.77 -16.23
N SER A 244 -12.69 -22.11 -17.07
CA SER A 244 -11.53 -22.90 -16.67
C SER A 244 -10.73 -22.21 -15.56
N LEU A 245 -10.52 -20.89 -15.66
CA LEU A 245 -9.86 -20.10 -14.61
C LEU A 245 -10.67 -20.11 -13.30
N ALA A 246 -11.99 -19.98 -13.39
CA ALA A 246 -12.87 -20.00 -12.22
C ALA A 246 -12.89 -21.38 -11.53
N GLU A 247 -12.91 -22.47 -12.29
CA GLU A 247 -12.82 -23.84 -11.77
C GLU A 247 -11.48 -24.08 -11.07
N ARG A 248 -10.37 -23.74 -11.75
CA ARG A 248 -9.03 -23.87 -11.17
C ARG A 248 -8.85 -22.99 -9.93
N ALA A 249 -9.47 -21.81 -9.89
CA ALA A 249 -9.49 -20.93 -8.74
C ALA A 249 -10.16 -21.60 -7.53
N LYS A 250 -11.35 -22.17 -7.71
CA LYS A 250 -12.09 -22.89 -6.67
C LYS A 250 -11.32 -24.11 -6.15
N GLU A 251 -10.62 -24.79 -7.03
CA GLU A 251 -9.78 -25.97 -6.69
C GLU A 251 -8.41 -25.55 -6.14
N LYS A 252 -8.09 -24.26 -6.01
CA LYS A 252 -6.78 -23.72 -5.56
C LYS A 252 -5.62 -24.19 -6.45
N LYS A 253 -5.87 -24.43 -7.74
CA LYS A 253 -4.91 -24.90 -8.75
C LYS A 253 -4.40 -23.81 -9.68
N LEU A 254 -4.68 -22.54 -9.40
CA LEU A 254 -4.11 -21.42 -10.16
C LEU A 254 -2.61 -21.31 -9.92
N LYS A 255 -1.87 -21.04 -10.99
CA LYS A 255 -0.43 -20.75 -10.91
C LYS A 255 -0.23 -19.26 -10.63
N PRO A 256 0.90 -18.85 -10.03
CA PRO A 256 1.22 -17.42 -9.84
C PRO A 256 1.21 -16.60 -11.13
N SER A 257 1.40 -17.24 -12.29
CA SER A 257 1.30 -16.60 -13.62
C SER A 257 -0.13 -16.36 -14.10
N ASP A 258 -1.13 -16.94 -13.45
CA ASP A 258 -2.53 -16.82 -13.87
C ASP A 258 -3.23 -15.59 -13.21
N TYR A 259 -2.56 -14.90 -12.24
CA TYR A 259 -3.14 -13.77 -11.49
C TYR A 259 -2.12 -12.74 -11.04
#